data_257c3a5620e7ad92450bbd37b1013bfd
#
_entry.id   257c3a5620e7ad92450bbd37b1013bfd
#
_cell.length_a   1.000
_cell.length_b   1.000
_cell.length_c   1.000
_cell.angle_alpha   90.00
_cell.angle_beta   90.00
_cell.angle_gamma   90.00
#
_symmetry.space_group_name_H-M   'P 1'
#
loop_
_entity.id
_entity.type
_entity.pdbx_description
1 polymer ?
#
loop_
_entity_poly.entity_id
_entity_poly.type
_entity_poly.pdbx_seq_one_letter_code
_entity_poly.pdbx_strand_id
1 'polypeptide(L)'
;MLLRYTMLSRKPAIFKAMTGLTVALFDDLVWDLGPTYGAAEYERKERPGRQRAVGGGRHCRLGVRDEFLLTVVWLRHYFTQEALGYFFAVSDTTALRAIARTLPVLEGAGRDTMRQPPPSRRARLGVAEALRAYPELADLDDESRVVDSWEQRTQRPTDHQEADEHYSGKKNAHTLKSQIVVELGTGNVREISPSVPGPVADPPLLRDSGMRERLGPDHRALGDLGYVGADKDKGDTGKDKASGKGKGAKGRGKSKGAKGQNKGKGEEDKEDKEDKEDKERAAGVTPRIVTPRRKPRGQPRPPEDVVFNRTFARARIVVEHSIRDIRIYQALSQVDRHRRKGHERRVCAVVGLRARRCRPGRRDQRRAA
;
A
#
# COMPACT_ATOMS: atom_id res chain seq x y z
N MET A 1 32.24 -4.47 -12.19
CA MET A 1 32.20 -3.72 -10.92
C MET A 1 31.25 -4.44 -9.98
N LEU A 2 31.75 -4.89 -8.84
CA LEU A 2 30.91 -5.67 -7.93
C LEU A 2 30.21 -4.73 -6.94
N LEU A 3 28.90 -4.88 -6.78
CA LEU A 3 28.13 -4.19 -5.75
C LEU A 3 28.39 -4.86 -4.40
N ARG A 4 29.31 -4.30 -3.62
CA ARG A 4 29.58 -4.68 -2.24
C ARG A 4 29.45 -3.46 -1.34
N TYR A 5 28.98 -3.66 -0.10
CA TYR A 5 28.85 -2.55 0.83
C TYR A 5 30.14 -1.75 0.97
N THR A 6 31.28 -2.42 1.15
CA THR A 6 32.59 -1.80 1.29
C THR A 6 33.01 -0.91 0.11
N MET A 7 32.54 -1.20 -1.07
CA MET A 7 32.81 -0.43 -2.28
C MET A 7 31.79 0.68 -2.51
N LEU A 8 30.50 0.32 -2.36
CA LEU A 8 29.42 1.24 -2.66
C LEU A 8 29.28 2.35 -1.62
N SER A 9 29.52 2.06 -0.33
CA SER A 9 29.47 3.05 0.77
C SER A 9 30.47 4.20 0.62
N ARG A 10 31.56 3.99 -0.13
CA ARG A 10 32.53 5.03 -0.49
C ARG A 10 31.99 6.05 -1.51
N LYS A 11 30.85 5.76 -2.12
CA LYS A 11 30.19 6.62 -3.12
C LYS A 11 28.76 6.95 -2.68
N PRO A 12 28.56 7.89 -1.70
CA PRO A 12 27.28 8.12 -1.04
C PRO A 12 26.13 8.47 -2.00
N ALA A 13 26.40 9.24 -3.07
CA ALA A 13 25.40 9.61 -4.06
C ALA A 13 24.89 8.36 -4.84
N ILE A 14 25.80 7.49 -5.26
CA ILE A 14 25.48 6.25 -5.96
C ILE A 14 24.79 5.28 -5.00
N PHE A 15 25.27 5.18 -3.74
CA PHE A 15 24.63 4.36 -2.71
C PHE A 15 23.16 4.75 -2.52
N LYS A 16 22.89 6.06 -2.40
CA LYS A 16 21.53 6.58 -2.27
C LYS A 16 20.68 6.31 -3.53
N ALA A 17 21.24 6.44 -4.71
CA ALA A 17 20.55 6.11 -5.96
C ALA A 17 20.16 4.63 -6.01
N MET A 18 21.09 3.74 -5.64
CA MET A 18 20.91 2.29 -5.68
C MET A 18 19.97 1.74 -4.59
N THR A 19 19.92 2.37 -3.42
CA THR A 19 19.16 1.85 -2.27
C THR A 19 17.96 2.72 -1.90
N GLY A 20 17.96 3.99 -2.25
CA GLY A 20 17.02 5.00 -1.75
C GLY A 20 17.37 5.50 -0.33
N LEU A 21 18.42 4.98 0.32
CA LEU A 21 18.87 5.33 1.66
C LEU A 21 20.24 6.01 1.62
N THR A 22 20.55 6.85 2.60
CA THR A 22 21.93 7.27 2.85
C THR A 22 22.71 6.11 3.46
N VAL A 23 24.05 6.16 3.39
CA VAL A 23 24.91 5.15 4.03
C VAL A 23 24.61 5.04 5.53
N ALA A 24 24.47 6.17 6.22
CA ALA A 24 24.16 6.19 7.66
C ALA A 24 22.82 5.52 7.98
N LEU A 25 21.75 5.82 7.22
CA LEU A 25 20.44 5.18 7.42
C LEU A 25 20.45 3.67 7.11
N PHE A 26 21.29 3.25 6.18
CA PHE A 26 21.48 1.84 5.90
C PHE A 26 22.28 1.14 7.01
N ASP A 27 23.30 1.78 7.56
CA ASP A 27 24.05 1.24 8.69
C ASP A 27 23.16 1.12 9.94
N ASP A 28 22.31 2.12 10.21
CA ASP A 28 21.30 2.06 11.26
C ASP A 28 20.30 0.92 11.01
N LEU A 29 19.89 0.71 9.76
CA LEU A 29 19.01 -0.41 9.38
C LEU A 29 19.65 -1.77 9.72
N VAL A 30 20.90 -1.98 9.29
CA VAL A 30 21.60 -3.25 9.54
C VAL A 30 21.91 -3.44 11.02
N TRP A 31 22.24 -2.37 11.72
CA TRP A 31 22.44 -2.40 13.17
C TRP A 31 21.18 -2.87 13.92
N ASP A 32 20.04 -2.24 13.60
CA ASP A 32 18.77 -2.53 14.27
C ASP A 32 18.25 -3.94 13.95
N LEU A 33 18.42 -4.40 12.71
CA LEU A 33 17.83 -5.67 12.23
C LEU A 33 18.80 -6.85 12.28
N GLY A 34 20.09 -6.58 12.48
CA GLY A 34 21.13 -7.62 12.57
C GLY A 34 20.85 -8.69 13.60
N PRO A 35 20.48 -8.35 14.84
CA PRO A 35 20.12 -9.32 15.87
C PRO A 35 18.95 -10.23 15.46
N THR A 36 17.85 -9.66 14.94
CA THR A 36 16.69 -10.41 14.47
C THR A 36 17.04 -11.34 13.31
N TYR A 37 17.83 -10.84 12.35
CA TYR A 37 18.35 -11.64 11.26
C TYR A 37 19.22 -12.79 11.77
N GLY A 38 20.11 -12.52 12.73
CA GLY A 38 20.99 -13.52 13.32
C GLY A 38 20.23 -14.64 14.03
N ALA A 39 19.21 -14.29 14.80
CA ALA A 39 18.33 -15.25 15.48
C ALA A 39 17.59 -16.14 14.48
N ALA A 40 16.97 -15.53 13.44
CA ALA A 40 16.27 -16.29 12.40
C ALA A 40 17.22 -17.22 11.60
N GLU A 41 18.47 -16.79 11.35
CA GLU A 41 19.48 -17.65 10.71
C GLU A 41 19.97 -18.78 11.61
N TYR A 42 20.09 -18.53 12.91
CA TYR A 42 20.41 -19.56 13.88
C TYR A 42 19.32 -20.64 13.90
N GLU A 43 18.07 -20.25 14.08
CA GLU A 43 16.89 -21.12 14.09
C GLU A 43 16.77 -21.96 12.79
N ARG A 44 16.95 -21.32 11.64
CA ARG A 44 16.94 -21.99 10.33
C ARG A 44 18.04 -23.06 10.21
N LYS A 45 19.19 -22.84 10.83
CA LYS A 45 20.35 -23.75 10.78
C LYS A 45 20.32 -24.81 11.85
N GLU A 46 19.66 -24.56 12.95
CA GLU A 46 19.47 -25.53 14.01
C GLU A 46 18.44 -26.57 13.55
N ARG A 47 18.87 -27.84 13.59
CA ARG A 47 18.05 -28.99 13.18
C ARG A 47 18.24 -30.12 14.17
N PRO A 48 17.17 -30.87 14.50
CA PRO A 48 17.30 -32.10 15.27
C PRO A 48 18.31 -33.04 14.61
N GLY A 49 19.21 -33.63 15.41
CA GLY A 49 20.22 -34.55 14.92
C GLY A 49 21.47 -33.91 14.29
N ARG A 50 21.61 -32.59 14.32
CA ARG A 50 22.81 -31.91 13.82
C ARG A 50 24.02 -32.24 14.70
N GLN A 51 25.07 -32.82 14.11
CA GLN A 51 26.30 -33.18 14.82
C GLN A 51 27.31 -32.03 14.94
N ARG A 52 27.22 -30.99 14.10
CA ARG A 52 28.18 -29.88 14.14
C ARG A 52 27.49 -28.61 14.62
N ALA A 53 28.21 -27.79 15.39
CA ALA A 53 27.74 -26.51 15.86
C ALA A 53 27.24 -25.60 14.71
N VAL A 54 26.25 -24.73 14.97
CA VAL A 54 25.78 -23.75 14.02
C VAL A 54 26.94 -22.82 13.67
N GLY A 55 27.21 -22.63 12.37
CA GLY A 55 28.33 -21.81 11.90
C GLY A 55 29.58 -22.57 11.46
N GLY A 56 29.74 -23.88 11.82
CA GLY A 56 30.89 -24.71 11.45
C GLY A 56 30.94 -25.16 9.97
N GLY A 57 30.41 -24.40 9.04
CA GLY A 57 30.42 -24.69 7.60
C GLY A 57 31.24 -23.67 6.79
N ARG A 58 31.23 -23.82 5.46
CA ARG A 58 31.86 -22.88 4.55
C ARG A 58 31.30 -21.48 4.75
N HIS A 59 32.17 -20.46 4.84
CA HIS A 59 31.75 -19.07 4.94
C HIS A 59 30.87 -18.63 3.77
N CYS A 60 29.80 -17.89 4.09
CA CYS A 60 28.93 -17.30 3.07
C CYS A 60 29.72 -16.29 2.24
N ARG A 61 29.49 -16.27 0.92
CA ARG A 61 30.09 -15.27 0.03
C ARG A 61 29.59 -13.85 0.27
N LEU A 62 28.39 -13.72 0.85
CA LEU A 62 27.79 -12.45 1.24
C LEU A 62 27.78 -12.38 2.78
N GLY A 63 28.29 -11.29 3.33
CA GLY A 63 28.07 -10.94 4.72
C GLY A 63 26.67 -10.35 4.91
N VAL A 64 26.26 -10.21 6.18
CA VAL A 64 24.91 -9.68 6.52
C VAL A 64 24.63 -8.33 5.85
N ARG A 65 25.57 -7.39 5.87
CA ARG A 65 25.44 -6.09 5.18
C ARG A 65 25.22 -6.23 3.68
N ASP A 66 25.91 -7.14 3.03
CA ASP A 66 25.78 -7.37 1.60
C ASP A 66 24.45 -8.05 1.25
N GLU A 67 23.90 -8.92 2.10
CA GLU A 67 22.59 -9.53 1.91
C GLU A 67 21.46 -8.50 2.04
N PHE A 68 21.53 -7.62 3.05
CA PHE A 68 20.60 -6.50 3.16
C PHE A 68 20.74 -5.53 1.98
N LEU A 69 21.97 -5.21 1.58
CA LEU A 69 22.23 -4.34 0.43
C LEU A 69 21.62 -4.91 -0.84
N LEU A 70 21.87 -6.20 -1.12
CA LEU A 70 21.31 -6.90 -2.28
C LEU A 70 19.78 -6.81 -2.28
N THR A 71 19.14 -7.05 -1.16
CA THR A 71 17.68 -7.04 -1.04
C THR A 71 17.10 -5.63 -1.19
N VAL A 72 17.73 -4.63 -0.60
CA VAL A 72 17.30 -3.22 -0.75
C VAL A 72 17.49 -2.73 -2.19
N VAL A 73 18.59 -3.09 -2.86
CA VAL A 73 18.83 -2.82 -4.28
C VAL A 73 17.78 -3.53 -5.13
N TRP A 74 17.47 -4.78 -4.82
CA TRP A 74 16.41 -5.52 -5.50
C TRP A 74 15.04 -4.84 -5.35
N LEU A 75 14.64 -4.46 -4.16
CA LEU A 75 13.39 -3.73 -3.94
C LEU A 75 13.38 -2.41 -4.72
N ARG A 76 14.51 -1.70 -4.75
CA ARG A 76 14.65 -0.38 -5.39
C ARG A 76 14.57 -0.44 -6.92
N HIS A 77 15.23 -1.41 -7.56
CA HIS A 77 15.38 -1.50 -9.02
C HIS A 77 14.65 -2.67 -9.64
N TYR A 78 14.29 -3.65 -8.84
CA TYR A 78 13.58 -4.86 -9.25
C TYR A 78 14.29 -5.66 -10.32
N PHE A 79 15.62 -5.79 -10.19
CA PHE A 79 16.44 -6.62 -11.08
C PHE A 79 16.04 -8.10 -11.02
N THR A 80 16.36 -8.86 -12.07
CA THR A 80 16.27 -10.33 -12.03
C THR A 80 17.30 -10.90 -11.06
N GLN A 81 17.10 -12.12 -10.57
CA GLN A 81 18.07 -12.79 -9.70
C GLN A 81 19.42 -13.02 -10.40
N GLU A 82 19.38 -13.29 -11.70
CA GLU A 82 20.54 -13.43 -12.56
C GLU A 82 21.37 -12.12 -12.61
N ALA A 83 20.72 -10.98 -12.88
CA ALA A 83 21.38 -9.68 -12.86
C ALA A 83 21.97 -9.34 -11.48
N LEU A 84 21.24 -9.64 -10.41
CA LEU A 84 21.75 -9.47 -9.04
C LEU A 84 22.94 -10.37 -8.78
N GLY A 85 22.87 -11.63 -9.22
CA GLY A 85 23.99 -12.58 -9.15
C GLY A 85 25.25 -12.00 -9.79
N TYR A 86 25.12 -11.46 -10.98
CA TYR A 86 26.21 -10.81 -11.69
C TYR A 86 26.75 -9.60 -10.92
N PHE A 87 25.89 -8.69 -10.48
CA PHE A 87 26.31 -7.48 -9.76
C PHE A 87 26.99 -7.78 -8.42
N PHE A 88 26.55 -8.81 -7.71
CA PHE A 88 27.09 -9.20 -6.40
C PHE A 88 28.12 -10.35 -6.47
N ALA A 89 28.51 -10.81 -7.66
CA ALA A 89 29.41 -11.96 -7.90
C ALA A 89 29.01 -13.22 -7.10
N VAL A 90 27.74 -13.56 -7.22
CA VAL A 90 27.16 -14.79 -6.65
C VAL A 90 26.25 -15.44 -7.68
N SER A 91 25.83 -16.69 -7.45
CA SER A 91 24.82 -17.29 -8.31
C SER A 91 23.45 -16.63 -8.10
N ASP A 92 22.57 -16.71 -9.10
CA ASP A 92 21.15 -16.35 -9.03
C ASP A 92 20.43 -16.97 -7.83
N THR A 93 20.69 -18.27 -7.60
CA THR A 93 20.18 -19.01 -6.44
C THR A 93 20.66 -18.43 -5.10
N THR A 94 21.92 -17.95 -5.04
CA THR A 94 22.45 -17.28 -3.84
C THR A 94 21.76 -15.94 -3.63
N ALA A 95 21.55 -15.17 -4.71
CA ALA A 95 20.81 -13.90 -4.66
C ALA A 95 19.35 -14.12 -4.18
N LEU A 96 18.66 -15.13 -4.75
CA LEU A 96 17.31 -15.50 -4.32
C LEU A 96 17.25 -15.87 -2.84
N ARG A 97 18.21 -16.69 -2.36
CA ARG A 97 18.28 -17.08 -0.94
C ARG A 97 18.58 -15.91 -0.02
N ALA A 98 19.40 -14.94 -0.43
CA ALA A 98 19.65 -13.72 0.33
C ALA A 98 18.35 -12.91 0.49
N ILE A 99 17.59 -12.70 -0.58
CA ILE A 99 16.27 -12.05 -0.53
C ILE A 99 15.31 -12.83 0.38
N ALA A 100 15.24 -14.15 0.26
CA ALA A 100 14.35 -14.98 1.06
C ALA A 100 14.65 -14.92 2.57
N ARG A 101 15.91 -14.67 2.97
CA ARG A 101 16.31 -14.51 4.38
C ARG A 101 16.06 -13.12 4.92
N THR A 102 16.35 -12.08 4.13
CA THR A 102 16.31 -10.69 4.60
C THR A 102 14.94 -10.04 4.45
N LEU A 103 14.15 -10.43 3.44
CA LEU A 103 12.84 -9.82 3.19
C LEU A 103 11.85 -10.00 4.37
N PRO A 104 11.74 -11.17 5.03
CA PRO A 104 10.88 -11.32 6.21
C PRO A 104 11.29 -10.40 7.38
N VAL A 105 12.59 -10.17 7.57
CA VAL A 105 13.11 -9.27 8.62
C VAL A 105 12.74 -7.81 8.29
N LEU A 106 12.87 -7.41 7.03
CA LEU A 106 12.44 -6.09 6.57
C LEU A 106 10.93 -5.92 6.65
N GLU A 107 10.15 -6.95 6.36
CA GLU A 107 8.69 -6.97 6.54
C GLU A 107 8.30 -6.72 7.99
N GLY A 108 8.87 -7.48 8.93
CA GLY A 108 8.63 -7.32 10.37
C GLY A 108 8.92 -5.89 10.83
N ALA A 109 10.08 -5.35 10.46
CA ALA A 109 10.44 -3.97 10.76
C ALA A 109 9.48 -2.94 10.16
N GLY A 110 8.92 -3.22 8.98
CA GLY A 110 7.89 -2.38 8.37
C GLY A 110 6.59 -2.39 9.17
N ARG A 111 6.14 -3.56 9.59
CA ARG A 111 4.95 -3.72 10.45
C ARG A 111 5.11 -3.03 11.79
N ASP A 112 6.28 -3.18 12.43
CA ASP A 112 6.59 -2.50 13.69
C ASP A 112 6.60 -0.98 13.54
N THR A 113 7.12 -0.48 12.44
CA THR A 113 7.13 0.96 12.15
C THR A 113 5.73 1.54 12.05
N MET A 114 4.78 0.82 11.49
CA MET A 114 3.38 1.25 11.39
C MET A 114 2.69 1.34 12.76
N ARG A 115 3.12 0.52 13.72
CA ARG A 115 2.59 0.50 15.10
C ARG A 115 3.18 1.57 16.02
N GLN A 116 4.37 2.08 15.70
CA GLN A 116 5.04 3.08 16.53
C GLN A 116 4.40 4.46 16.39
N PRO A 117 4.38 5.28 17.47
CA PRO A 117 3.97 6.67 17.36
C PRO A 117 4.87 7.40 16.35
N PRO A 118 4.33 8.41 15.65
CA PRO A 118 5.12 9.17 14.68
C PRO A 118 6.28 9.87 15.39
N PRO A 119 7.48 9.92 14.77
CA PRO A 119 8.49 10.86 15.23
C PRO A 119 7.88 12.26 15.13
N SER A 120 8.08 13.07 16.15
CA SER A 120 7.61 14.47 16.17
C SER A 120 8.18 15.20 14.95
N ARG A 121 7.44 15.30 13.90
CA ARG A 121 7.68 16.17 12.75
C ARG A 121 6.71 17.32 12.87
N ARG A 122 7.14 18.52 12.54
CA ARG A 122 6.23 19.67 12.41
C ARG A 122 5.08 19.25 11.51
N ALA A 123 3.89 19.14 12.10
CA ALA A 123 2.65 18.89 11.41
C ALA A 123 2.46 19.93 10.31
N ARG A 124 1.84 19.57 9.22
CA ARG A 124 1.38 20.54 8.19
C ARG A 124 0.12 21.21 8.70
N LEU A 125 0.24 22.04 9.73
CA LEU A 125 -0.82 22.63 10.53
C LEU A 125 -1.92 23.33 9.72
N GLY A 126 -1.62 23.92 8.57
CA GLY A 126 -2.57 24.77 7.87
C GLY A 126 -3.71 24.06 7.13
N VAL A 127 -3.58 22.76 6.82
CA VAL A 127 -4.56 22.05 5.98
C VAL A 127 -5.72 21.49 6.80
N ALA A 128 -5.43 20.91 7.97
CA ALA A 128 -6.47 20.43 8.89
C ALA A 128 -7.32 21.60 9.39
N GLU A 129 -6.71 22.74 9.70
CA GLU A 129 -7.39 23.95 10.16
C GLU A 129 -8.40 24.49 9.11
N ALA A 130 -8.03 24.54 7.84
CA ALA A 130 -8.92 24.97 6.77
C ALA A 130 -10.13 24.02 6.58
N LEU A 131 -9.97 22.72 6.90
CA LEU A 131 -11.06 21.75 6.84
C LEU A 131 -11.99 21.83 8.04
N ARG A 132 -11.49 22.20 9.21
CA ARG A 132 -12.32 22.36 10.45
C ARG A 132 -13.39 23.42 10.33
N ALA A 133 -13.30 24.32 9.33
CA ALA A 133 -14.35 25.27 9.05
C ALA A 133 -15.66 24.62 8.56
N TYR A 134 -15.61 23.35 8.17
CA TYR A 134 -16.78 22.58 7.75
C TYR A 134 -17.28 21.70 8.90
N PRO A 135 -18.59 21.76 9.24
CA PRO A 135 -19.16 21.02 10.38
C PRO A 135 -18.82 19.53 10.38
N GLU A 136 -18.86 18.90 9.21
CA GLU A 136 -18.56 17.48 9.03
C GLU A 136 -17.07 17.11 9.26
N LEU A 137 -16.21 18.10 9.43
CA LEU A 137 -14.76 17.95 9.57
C LEU A 137 -14.22 18.75 10.78
N ALA A 138 -15.08 19.23 11.66
CA ALA A 138 -14.71 20.10 12.77
C ALA A 138 -13.75 19.43 13.79
N ASP A 139 -13.79 18.10 13.88
CA ASP A 139 -12.95 17.29 14.77
C ASP A 139 -11.69 16.72 14.11
N LEU A 140 -11.38 17.12 12.87
CA LEU A 140 -10.12 16.74 12.24
C LEU A 140 -8.91 17.30 13.00
N ASP A 141 -7.91 16.45 13.17
CA ASP A 141 -6.62 16.77 13.75
C ASP A 141 -5.46 16.21 12.91
N ASP A 142 -4.25 16.37 13.39
CA ASP A 142 -3.04 15.86 12.71
C ASP A 142 -2.96 14.33 12.77
N GLU A 143 -3.67 13.68 13.70
CA GLU A 143 -3.74 12.23 13.85
C GLU A 143 -4.85 11.62 13.00
N SER A 144 -5.75 12.43 12.47
CA SER A 144 -6.77 12.00 11.51
C SER A 144 -6.17 11.25 10.35
N ARG A 145 -6.93 10.35 9.76
CA ARG A 145 -6.42 9.40 8.75
C ARG A 145 -6.80 9.83 7.34
N VAL A 146 -5.98 9.43 6.39
CA VAL A 146 -6.31 9.51 4.96
C VAL A 146 -6.14 8.13 4.38
N VAL A 147 -7.17 7.63 3.71
CA VAL A 147 -7.20 6.31 3.08
C VAL A 147 -7.19 6.43 1.57
N ASP A 148 -6.41 5.59 0.92
CA ASP A 148 -6.37 5.47 -0.53
C ASP A 148 -5.90 4.08 -0.95
N SER A 149 -6.05 3.74 -2.22
CA SER A 149 -5.62 2.47 -2.78
C SER A 149 -4.78 2.67 -4.03
N TRP A 150 -3.95 1.68 -4.33
CA TRP A 150 -3.27 1.63 -5.62
C TRP A 150 -3.29 0.23 -6.19
N GLU A 151 -3.22 0.15 -7.52
CA GLU A 151 -3.09 -1.09 -8.26
C GLU A 151 -1.69 -1.21 -8.85
N GLN A 152 -1.09 -2.40 -8.70
CA GLN A 152 0.14 -2.79 -9.38
C GLN A 152 -0.17 -3.85 -10.43
N ARG A 153 0.38 -3.69 -11.63
CA ARG A 153 0.28 -4.73 -12.66
C ARG A 153 1.03 -5.98 -12.22
N THR A 154 0.47 -7.15 -12.55
CA THR A 154 1.08 -8.45 -12.33
C THR A 154 1.09 -9.26 -13.63
N GLN A 155 1.92 -10.29 -13.71
CA GLN A 155 1.84 -11.25 -14.79
C GLN A 155 0.47 -11.95 -14.78
N ARG A 156 -0.02 -12.29 -15.98
CA ARG A 156 -1.26 -13.03 -16.11
C ARG A 156 -1.17 -14.34 -15.32
N PRO A 157 -2.14 -14.65 -14.45
CA PRO A 157 -2.26 -15.95 -13.83
C PRO A 157 -2.37 -17.07 -14.88
N THR A 158 -1.82 -18.23 -14.55
CA THR A 158 -1.91 -19.41 -15.44
C THR A 158 -3.32 -20.01 -15.38
N ASP A 159 -3.93 -20.00 -14.21
CA ASP A 159 -5.30 -20.43 -14.02
C ASP A 159 -6.28 -19.39 -14.58
N HIS A 160 -7.30 -19.86 -15.31
CA HIS A 160 -8.26 -18.99 -15.99
C HIS A 160 -9.15 -18.24 -15.01
N GLN A 161 -9.65 -18.90 -13.97
CA GLN A 161 -10.50 -18.27 -12.98
C GLN A 161 -9.73 -17.18 -12.23
N GLU A 162 -8.52 -17.51 -11.79
CA GLU A 162 -7.64 -16.53 -11.13
C GLU A 162 -7.26 -15.38 -12.07
N ALA A 163 -7.10 -15.63 -13.38
CA ALA A 163 -6.85 -14.59 -14.37
C ALA A 163 -8.02 -13.61 -14.47
N ASP A 164 -9.26 -14.13 -14.53
CA ASP A 164 -10.47 -13.31 -14.60
C ASP A 164 -10.67 -12.48 -13.32
N GLU A 165 -10.42 -13.08 -12.15
CA GLU A 165 -10.48 -12.39 -10.85
C GLU A 165 -9.50 -11.22 -10.74
N HIS A 166 -8.32 -11.32 -11.36
CA HIS A 166 -7.28 -10.31 -11.30
C HIS A 166 -7.34 -9.28 -12.44
N TYR A 167 -8.22 -9.45 -13.43
CA TYR A 167 -8.28 -8.55 -14.58
C TYR A 167 -9.00 -7.24 -14.28
N SER A 168 -8.24 -6.16 -14.16
CA SER A 168 -8.77 -4.81 -13.97
C SER A 168 -9.13 -4.18 -15.32
N GLY A 169 -10.43 -4.01 -15.57
CA GLY A 169 -10.92 -3.30 -16.76
C GLY A 169 -10.49 -1.82 -16.79
N LYS A 170 -10.30 -1.20 -15.61
CA LYS A 170 -9.78 0.17 -15.49
C LYS A 170 -8.32 0.28 -15.97
N LYS A 171 -7.51 -0.77 -15.76
CA LYS A 171 -6.08 -0.79 -16.11
C LYS A 171 -5.79 -1.59 -17.39
N ASN A 172 -6.79 -2.28 -17.94
CA ASN A 172 -6.64 -3.24 -19.03
C ASN A 172 -5.47 -4.22 -18.82
N ALA A 173 -5.37 -4.75 -17.60
CA ALA A 173 -4.29 -5.63 -17.17
C ALA A 173 -4.68 -6.40 -15.92
N HIS A 174 -3.97 -7.52 -15.66
CA HIS A 174 -4.05 -8.21 -14.38
C HIS A 174 -3.32 -7.38 -13.31
N THR A 175 -3.98 -7.14 -12.18
CA THR A 175 -3.46 -6.27 -11.13
C THR A 175 -3.69 -6.84 -9.74
N LEU A 176 -2.85 -6.40 -8.81
CA LEU A 176 -3.01 -6.52 -7.37
C LEU A 176 -3.32 -5.15 -6.80
N LYS A 177 -4.26 -5.07 -5.88
CA LYS A 177 -4.64 -3.85 -5.16
C LYS A 177 -4.21 -3.94 -3.71
N SER A 178 -3.73 -2.83 -3.16
CA SER A 178 -3.49 -2.64 -1.73
C SER A 178 -4.03 -1.28 -1.32
N GLN A 179 -4.58 -1.21 -0.11
CA GLN A 179 -4.98 0.04 0.52
C GLN A 179 -3.94 0.47 1.55
N ILE A 180 -3.86 1.76 1.77
CA ILE A 180 -2.96 2.40 2.73
C ILE A 180 -3.73 3.42 3.55
N VAL A 181 -3.47 3.43 4.85
CA VAL A 181 -3.90 4.48 5.76
C VAL A 181 -2.69 5.26 6.21
N VAL A 182 -2.75 6.58 6.06
CA VAL A 182 -1.69 7.49 6.49
C VAL A 182 -2.25 8.53 7.46
N GLU A 183 -1.40 9.09 8.31
CA GLU A 183 -1.76 10.25 9.11
C GLU A 183 -1.81 11.52 8.26
N LEU A 184 -2.81 12.36 8.52
CA LEU A 184 -3.03 13.62 7.82
C LEU A 184 -1.86 14.58 8.04
N GLY A 185 -1.42 14.77 9.28
CA GLY A 185 -0.38 15.72 9.62
C GLY A 185 1.02 15.35 9.13
N THR A 186 1.37 14.06 9.16
CA THR A 186 2.75 13.61 8.90
C THR A 186 2.92 12.84 7.59
N GLY A 187 1.86 12.23 7.09
CA GLY A 187 1.92 11.27 5.98
C GLY A 187 2.58 9.94 6.35
N ASN A 188 2.75 9.66 7.64
CA ASN A 188 3.25 8.37 8.09
C ASN A 188 2.23 7.27 7.81
N VAL A 189 2.71 6.17 7.26
CA VAL A 189 1.88 5.00 7.02
C VAL A 189 1.56 4.34 8.36
N ARG A 190 0.28 4.17 8.63
CA ARG A 190 -0.25 3.53 9.83
C ARG A 190 -0.68 2.12 9.58
N GLU A 191 -1.18 1.87 8.38
CA GLU A 191 -1.72 0.57 8.04
C GLU A 191 -1.68 0.31 6.55
N ILE A 192 -1.58 -0.99 6.20
CA ILE A 192 -1.67 -1.50 4.84
C ILE A 192 -2.60 -2.70 4.85
N SER A 193 -3.51 -2.78 3.89
CA SER A 193 -4.36 -3.96 3.69
C SER A 193 -3.55 -5.14 3.17
N PRO A 194 -4.04 -6.37 3.36
CA PRO A 194 -3.65 -7.48 2.51
C PRO A 194 -3.79 -7.12 1.04
N SER A 195 -2.93 -7.69 0.20
CA SER A 195 -3.01 -7.50 -1.24
C SER A 195 -4.09 -8.40 -1.83
N VAL A 196 -5.02 -7.81 -2.57
CA VAL A 196 -6.18 -8.49 -3.17
C VAL A 196 -6.17 -8.32 -4.69
N PRO A 197 -7.00 -9.07 -5.45
CA PRO A 197 -7.23 -8.81 -6.87
C PRO A 197 -7.64 -7.37 -7.15
N GLY A 198 -7.09 -6.78 -8.22
CA GLY A 198 -7.28 -5.37 -8.54
C GLY A 198 -8.73 -4.89 -8.73
N PRO A 199 -9.65 -5.70 -9.29
CA PRO A 199 -11.05 -5.33 -9.45
C PRO A 199 -11.84 -5.15 -8.14
N VAL A 200 -11.34 -5.65 -7.02
CA VAL A 200 -12.04 -5.52 -5.73
C VAL A 200 -12.26 -4.04 -5.43
N ALA A 201 -13.51 -3.66 -5.12
CA ALA A 201 -13.86 -2.29 -4.79
C ALA A 201 -13.25 -1.84 -3.45
N ASP A 202 -13.03 -0.53 -3.30
CA ASP A 202 -12.34 0.01 -2.12
C ASP A 202 -13.14 -0.14 -0.81
N PRO A 203 -14.47 0.06 -0.76
CA PRO A 203 -15.24 -0.12 0.48
C PRO A 203 -15.28 -1.56 1.02
N PRO A 204 -15.54 -2.60 0.19
CA PRO A 204 -15.39 -3.98 0.64
C PRO A 204 -13.99 -4.30 1.15
N LEU A 205 -12.94 -3.87 0.45
CA LEU A 205 -11.57 -4.13 0.88
C LEU A 205 -11.28 -3.50 2.25
N LEU A 206 -11.76 -2.28 2.49
CA LEU A 206 -11.57 -1.61 3.77
C LEU A 206 -12.24 -2.37 4.92
N ARG A 207 -13.48 -2.86 4.72
CA ARG A 207 -14.20 -3.66 5.72
C ARG A 207 -13.58 -5.04 5.92
N ASP A 208 -13.37 -5.77 4.81
CA ASP A 208 -12.95 -7.17 4.87
C ASP A 208 -11.51 -7.34 5.37
N SER A 209 -10.68 -6.30 5.24
CA SER A 209 -9.34 -6.24 5.86
C SER A 209 -9.37 -5.89 7.35
N GLY A 210 -10.52 -5.51 7.92
CA GLY A 210 -10.65 -5.02 9.29
C GLY A 210 -10.01 -3.64 9.53
N MET A 211 -9.59 -2.94 8.48
CA MET A 211 -8.98 -1.60 8.60
C MET A 211 -9.99 -0.57 9.10
N ARG A 212 -11.25 -0.71 8.70
CA ARG A 212 -12.32 0.19 9.13
C ARG A 212 -12.50 0.19 10.65
N GLU A 213 -12.51 -0.99 11.26
CA GLU A 213 -12.66 -1.17 12.70
C GLU A 213 -11.44 -0.62 13.46
N ARG A 214 -10.26 -0.77 12.88
CA ARG A 214 -8.99 -0.28 13.45
C ARG A 214 -8.78 1.22 13.31
N LEU A 215 -9.56 1.92 12.47
CA LEU A 215 -9.59 3.39 12.49
C LEU A 215 -10.05 3.94 13.84
N GLY A 216 -10.81 3.12 14.61
CA GLY A 216 -11.33 3.51 15.92
C GLY A 216 -12.54 4.45 15.85
N PRO A 217 -13.30 4.60 16.93
CA PRO A 217 -14.46 5.48 16.95
C PRO A 217 -14.10 6.97 16.88
N ASP A 218 -12.91 7.34 17.37
CA ASP A 218 -12.49 8.73 17.55
C ASP A 218 -11.67 9.27 16.36
N HIS A 219 -11.32 8.40 15.39
CA HIS A 219 -10.51 8.82 14.24
C HIS A 219 -11.35 8.87 12.97
N ARG A 220 -11.43 10.06 12.39
CA ARG A 220 -11.97 10.24 11.05
C ARG A 220 -10.95 9.93 9.98
N ALA A 221 -11.43 9.42 8.86
CA ALA A 221 -10.63 9.19 7.68
C ALA A 221 -11.17 10.00 6.48
N LEU A 222 -10.26 10.54 5.69
CA LEU A 222 -10.56 11.17 4.42
C LEU A 222 -10.34 10.15 3.30
N GLY A 223 -11.39 9.83 2.55
CA GLY A 223 -11.33 8.94 1.39
C GLY A 223 -11.60 9.66 0.08
N ASP A 224 -11.38 9.03 -1.07
CA ASP A 224 -11.87 9.53 -2.35
C ASP A 224 -13.34 9.13 -2.58
N LEU A 225 -13.90 9.51 -3.73
CA LEU A 225 -15.28 9.14 -4.10
C LEU A 225 -15.49 7.62 -4.21
N GLY A 226 -14.41 6.83 -4.33
CA GLY A 226 -14.47 5.38 -4.32
C GLY A 226 -14.87 4.79 -2.96
N TYR A 227 -14.71 5.56 -1.87
CA TYR A 227 -15.05 5.15 -0.51
C TYR A 227 -16.47 5.52 -0.07
N VAL A 228 -17.27 6.08 -0.95
CA VAL A 228 -18.67 6.39 -0.62
C VAL A 228 -19.40 5.11 -0.21
N GLY A 229 -20.09 5.16 0.95
CA GLY A 229 -20.78 4.00 1.52
C GLY A 229 -19.86 3.02 2.26
N ALA A 230 -18.59 3.36 2.49
CA ALA A 230 -17.67 2.51 3.26
C ALA A 230 -18.08 2.38 4.74
N ASP A 231 -18.88 3.33 5.26
CA ASP A 231 -19.41 3.29 6.63
C ASP A 231 -20.60 2.34 6.80
N LYS A 232 -21.22 1.89 5.71
CA LYS A 232 -22.41 1.01 5.77
C LYS A 232 -22.02 -0.41 6.12
N ASP A 233 -22.73 -1.05 7.03
CA ASP A 233 -22.52 -2.45 7.39
C ASP A 233 -23.04 -3.41 6.31
N LYS A 234 -22.53 -4.67 6.30
CA LYS A 234 -22.91 -5.70 5.31
C LYS A 234 -24.41 -5.99 5.22
N GLY A 235 -25.18 -5.66 6.27
CA GLY A 235 -26.64 -5.85 6.32
C GLY A 235 -27.46 -4.77 5.60
N ASP A 236 -26.85 -3.59 5.34
CA ASP A 236 -27.53 -2.44 4.72
C ASP A 236 -27.20 -2.29 3.21
N THR A 237 -26.36 -3.16 2.69
CA THR A 237 -26.09 -3.23 1.26
C THR A 237 -27.14 -4.10 0.57
N GLY A 238 -28.23 -3.48 0.12
CA GLY A 238 -29.13 -4.11 -0.84
C GLY A 238 -28.32 -4.61 -2.04
N LYS A 239 -28.20 -5.91 -2.18
CA LYS A 239 -27.71 -6.71 -3.33
C LYS A 239 -26.87 -5.96 -4.37
N ASP A 240 -25.61 -5.69 -4.07
CA ASP A 240 -24.66 -5.34 -5.13
C ASP A 240 -24.38 -6.58 -5.99
N LYS A 241 -25.17 -6.73 -7.04
CA LYS A 241 -24.87 -7.69 -8.09
C LYS A 241 -23.57 -7.28 -8.75
N ALA A 242 -22.56 -8.13 -8.63
CA ALA A 242 -21.35 -8.08 -9.43
C ALA A 242 -21.77 -8.06 -10.93
N SER A 243 -21.72 -6.89 -11.56
CA SER A 243 -21.95 -6.75 -12.99
C SER A 243 -20.65 -6.97 -13.75
N GLY A 244 -20.19 -8.20 -13.77
CA GLY A 244 -19.23 -8.68 -14.75
C GLY A 244 -19.95 -8.92 -16.06
N LYS A 245 -20.24 -7.90 -16.87
CA LYS A 245 -20.62 -8.07 -18.27
C LYS A 245 -19.37 -8.38 -19.09
N GLY A 246 -18.99 -9.64 -19.14
CA GLY A 246 -18.15 -10.17 -20.20
C GLY A 246 -18.89 -10.02 -21.54
N LYS A 247 -18.38 -9.20 -22.44
CA LYS A 247 -18.80 -9.19 -23.84
C LYS A 247 -18.25 -10.47 -24.50
N GLY A 248 -19.06 -11.51 -24.49
CA GLY A 248 -18.81 -12.74 -25.24
C GLY A 248 -18.90 -12.51 -26.74
N ALA A 249 -18.11 -13.30 -27.45
CA ALA A 249 -17.93 -13.32 -28.89
C ALA A 249 -19.25 -13.51 -29.67
N LYS A 250 -19.30 -12.87 -30.84
CA LYS A 250 -20.38 -12.99 -31.83
C LYS A 250 -20.46 -14.43 -32.37
N GLY A 251 -21.46 -15.16 -31.94
CA GLY A 251 -21.97 -16.33 -32.66
C GLY A 251 -23.26 -15.94 -33.41
N ARG A 252 -23.30 -16.18 -34.72
CA ARG A 252 -24.46 -16.01 -35.59
C ARG A 252 -25.53 -17.07 -35.25
N GLY A 253 -26.72 -16.61 -34.89
CA GLY A 253 -27.91 -17.47 -34.83
C GLY A 253 -29.16 -16.60 -34.85
N LYS A 254 -29.92 -16.66 -35.96
CA LYS A 254 -31.23 -16.02 -36.11
C LYS A 254 -32.29 -16.78 -35.33
N SER A 255 -33.05 -16.11 -34.46
CA SER A 255 -34.48 -16.45 -34.28
C SER A 255 -35.23 -15.20 -33.78
N LYS A 256 -36.41 -15.00 -34.40
CA LYS A 256 -37.38 -13.95 -34.11
C LYS A 256 -38.16 -14.25 -32.82
N GLY A 257 -38.50 -13.22 -32.07
CA GLY A 257 -39.70 -13.28 -31.24
C GLY A 257 -39.62 -12.52 -29.92
N ALA A 258 -40.56 -11.60 -29.77
CA ALA A 258 -41.17 -11.04 -28.57
C ALA A 258 -40.46 -9.84 -27.88
N LYS A 259 -41.08 -8.69 -28.10
CA LYS A 259 -41.02 -7.45 -27.29
C LYS A 259 -41.48 -7.77 -25.85
N GLY A 260 -40.62 -7.45 -24.85
CA GLY A 260 -40.99 -7.36 -23.45
C GLY A 260 -40.30 -6.15 -22.87
N GLN A 261 -41.06 -5.15 -22.53
CA GLN A 261 -40.65 -3.94 -21.82
C GLN A 261 -40.12 -4.32 -20.44
N ASN A 262 -38.88 -3.96 -20.14
CA ASN A 262 -38.38 -3.88 -18.77
C ASN A 262 -37.38 -2.71 -18.68
N LYS A 263 -37.90 -1.51 -18.77
CA LYS A 263 -37.26 -0.25 -18.34
C LYS A 263 -37.93 0.13 -17.02
N GLY A 264 -37.18 0.12 -15.92
CA GLY A 264 -37.66 0.73 -14.70
C GLY A 264 -36.96 0.37 -13.40
N LYS A 265 -36.34 -0.80 -13.27
CA LYS A 265 -35.81 -1.26 -11.96
C LYS A 265 -34.36 -0.88 -11.62
N GLY A 266 -33.61 -0.26 -12.51
CA GLY A 266 -32.20 0.11 -12.26
C GLY A 266 -32.02 1.57 -11.86
N GLU A 267 -33.04 2.39 -12.01
CA GLU A 267 -32.99 3.84 -11.68
C GLU A 267 -33.53 4.12 -10.28
N GLU A 268 -34.59 3.41 -9.84
CA GLU A 268 -35.17 3.54 -8.50
C GLU A 268 -34.18 3.17 -7.38
N ASP A 269 -33.35 2.11 -7.56
CA ASP A 269 -32.36 1.68 -6.55
C ASP A 269 -31.19 2.67 -6.38
N LYS A 270 -31.02 3.66 -7.28
CA LYS A 270 -29.99 4.70 -7.17
C LYS A 270 -30.56 5.97 -6.52
N GLU A 271 -31.80 6.32 -6.81
CA GLU A 271 -32.48 7.44 -6.19
C GLU A 271 -32.70 7.21 -4.70
N ASP A 272 -33.09 5.99 -4.29
CA ASP A 272 -33.25 5.61 -2.88
C ASP A 272 -31.94 5.69 -2.07
N LYS A 273 -30.76 5.52 -2.70
CA LYS A 273 -29.46 5.64 -2.06
C LYS A 273 -29.01 7.09 -1.89
N GLU A 274 -29.26 7.94 -2.89
CA GLU A 274 -28.94 9.37 -2.83
C GLU A 274 -29.81 10.06 -1.78
N ASP A 275 -31.12 9.74 -1.73
CA ASP A 275 -32.05 10.28 -0.73
C ASP A 275 -31.72 9.84 0.71
N LYS A 276 -31.12 8.65 0.92
CA LYS A 276 -30.66 8.21 2.24
C LYS A 276 -29.39 8.94 2.68
N GLU A 277 -28.43 9.14 1.78
CA GLU A 277 -27.21 9.89 2.12
C GLU A 277 -27.51 11.34 2.48
N ASP A 278 -28.46 11.96 1.79
CA ASP A 278 -28.90 13.33 2.09
C ASP A 278 -29.71 13.38 3.40
N LYS A 279 -30.50 12.35 3.72
CA LYS A 279 -31.21 12.22 5.01
C LYS A 279 -30.26 11.95 6.19
N GLU A 280 -29.20 11.15 6.01
CA GLU A 280 -28.18 10.92 7.03
C GLU A 280 -27.37 12.19 7.32
N ARG A 281 -27.08 13.00 6.29
CA ARG A 281 -26.48 14.34 6.47
C ARG A 281 -27.40 15.29 7.23
N ALA A 282 -28.70 15.25 6.96
CA ALA A 282 -29.71 16.06 7.67
C ALA A 282 -29.91 15.60 9.12
N ALA A 283 -29.64 14.32 9.44
CA ALA A 283 -29.76 13.77 10.78
C ALA A 283 -28.55 14.04 11.69
N GLY A 284 -27.50 14.71 11.20
CA GLY A 284 -26.31 15.06 12.01
C GLY A 284 -25.39 13.87 12.32
N VAL A 285 -25.58 12.71 11.69
CA VAL A 285 -24.68 11.55 11.83
C VAL A 285 -23.40 11.83 11.02
N THR A 286 -22.30 12.00 11.72
CA THR A 286 -21.02 12.29 11.09
C THR A 286 -20.36 11.00 10.63
N PRO A 287 -20.13 10.80 9.30
CA PRO A 287 -19.54 9.57 8.80
C PRO A 287 -18.07 9.43 9.26
N ARG A 288 -17.64 8.20 9.55
CA ARG A 288 -16.23 7.91 9.87
C ARG A 288 -15.31 8.20 8.70
N ILE A 289 -15.79 7.94 7.47
CA ILE A 289 -15.04 8.19 6.25
C ILE A 289 -15.72 9.30 5.48
N VAL A 290 -15.10 10.46 5.51
CA VAL A 290 -15.57 11.62 4.77
C VAL A 290 -15.01 11.55 3.34
N THR A 291 -15.88 11.83 2.37
CA THR A 291 -15.53 11.83 0.95
C THR A 291 -15.86 13.19 0.31
N PRO A 292 -15.27 13.50 -0.85
CA PRO A 292 -15.65 14.69 -1.60
C PRO A 292 -17.17 14.70 -1.89
N ARG A 293 -17.76 15.89 -1.91
CA ARG A 293 -19.17 16.06 -2.23
C ARG A 293 -19.42 15.77 -3.70
N ARG A 294 -20.41 14.92 -3.98
CA ARG A 294 -20.79 14.55 -5.36
C ARG A 294 -21.46 15.71 -6.08
N LYS A 295 -21.33 15.75 -7.41
CA LYS A 295 -22.11 16.66 -8.24
C LYS A 295 -23.56 16.16 -8.29
N PRO A 296 -24.56 17.00 -7.97
CA PRO A 296 -25.97 16.66 -8.13
C PRO A 296 -26.29 16.25 -9.58
N ARG A 297 -27.18 15.28 -9.75
CA ARG A 297 -27.57 14.79 -11.08
C ARG A 297 -28.34 15.89 -11.82
N GLY A 298 -27.96 16.14 -13.06
CA GLY A 298 -28.67 17.12 -13.91
C GLY A 298 -28.50 18.59 -13.53
N GLN A 299 -27.77 18.92 -12.45
CA GLN A 299 -27.55 20.31 -12.01
C GLN A 299 -26.05 20.66 -12.02
N PRO A 300 -25.69 21.94 -12.13
CA PRO A 300 -24.33 22.40 -11.93
C PRO A 300 -23.92 22.13 -10.47
N ARG A 301 -22.60 21.88 -10.24
CA ARG A 301 -22.10 21.74 -8.88
C ARG A 301 -22.22 23.06 -8.11
N PRO A 302 -22.76 23.07 -6.89
CA PRO A 302 -22.81 24.27 -6.05
C PRO A 302 -21.40 24.87 -5.83
N PRO A 303 -21.25 26.21 -5.85
CA PRO A 303 -19.96 26.87 -5.67
C PRO A 303 -19.27 26.47 -4.35
N GLU A 304 -20.02 26.30 -3.26
CA GLU A 304 -19.53 25.85 -1.94
C GLU A 304 -18.93 24.45 -2.01
N ASP A 305 -19.53 23.53 -2.78
CA ASP A 305 -19.00 22.18 -2.99
C ASP A 305 -17.69 22.19 -3.80
N VAL A 306 -17.54 23.16 -4.71
CA VAL A 306 -16.27 23.33 -5.44
C VAL A 306 -15.17 23.76 -4.49
N VAL A 307 -15.44 24.69 -3.58
CA VAL A 307 -14.47 25.17 -2.57
C VAL A 307 -14.14 24.05 -1.60
N PHE A 308 -15.16 23.36 -1.05
CA PHE A 308 -14.98 22.21 -0.18
C PHE A 308 -14.10 21.15 -0.84
N ASN A 309 -14.45 20.68 -2.03
CA ASN A 309 -13.71 19.61 -2.72
C ASN A 309 -12.26 20.02 -3.04
N ARG A 310 -12.01 21.29 -3.33
CA ARG A 310 -10.64 21.79 -3.54
C ARG A 310 -9.82 21.75 -2.25
N THR A 311 -10.38 22.17 -1.13
CA THR A 311 -9.72 22.12 0.20
C THR A 311 -9.51 20.68 0.62
N PHE A 312 -10.51 19.83 0.45
CA PHE A 312 -10.46 18.40 0.72
C PHE A 312 -9.37 17.68 -0.10
N ALA A 313 -9.26 17.96 -1.40
CA ALA A 313 -8.22 17.39 -2.26
C ALA A 313 -6.81 17.80 -1.81
N ARG A 314 -6.62 19.04 -1.34
CA ARG A 314 -5.34 19.52 -0.79
C ARG A 314 -4.93 18.74 0.46
N ALA A 315 -5.88 18.39 1.32
CA ALA A 315 -5.61 17.55 2.49
C ALA A 315 -5.21 16.13 2.06
N ARG A 316 -5.92 15.54 1.11
CA ARG A 316 -5.65 14.19 0.64
C ARG A 316 -4.33 14.02 -0.11
N ILE A 317 -3.71 15.08 -0.59
CA ILE A 317 -2.42 15.01 -1.31
C ILE A 317 -1.33 14.30 -0.50
N VAL A 318 -1.45 14.24 0.83
CA VAL A 318 -0.50 13.55 1.71
C VAL A 318 -0.45 12.04 1.45
N VAL A 319 -1.59 11.39 1.17
CA VAL A 319 -1.61 9.95 0.85
C VAL A 319 -1.04 9.68 -0.52
N GLU A 320 -1.32 10.55 -1.51
CA GLU A 320 -0.74 10.44 -2.85
C GLU A 320 0.79 10.56 -2.82
N HIS A 321 1.32 11.49 -2.01
CA HIS A 321 2.76 11.61 -1.77
C HIS A 321 3.32 10.35 -1.10
N SER A 322 2.59 9.76 -0.17
CA SER A 322 3.00 8.54 0.52
C SER A 322 3.04 7.34 -0.43
N ILE A 323 2.03 7.18 -1.29
CA ILE A 323 1.99 6.16 -2.33
C ILE A 323 3.12 6.38 -3.35
N ARG A 324 3.34 7.62 -3.78
CA ARG A 324 4.46 7.95 -4.68
C ARG A 324 5.80 7.56 -4.07
N ASP A 325 6.04 7.87 -2.80
CA ASP A 325 7.28 7.54 -2.09
C ASP A 325 7.50 6.02 -1.92
N ILE A 326 6.44 5.24 -1.84
CA ILE A 326 6.46 3.78 -1.86
C ILE A 326 6.82 3.29 -3.26
N ARG A 327 6.18 3.84 -4.28
CA ARG A 327 6.33 3.42 -5.67
C ARG A 327 7.65 3.83 -6.34
N ILE A 328 8.49 4.64 -5.69
CA ILE A 328 9.89 4.81 -6.14
C ILE A 328 10.68 3.51 -6.06
N TYR A 329 10.24 2.55 -5.24
CA TYR A 329 10.77 1.20 -5.23
C TYR A 329 10.11 0.40 -6.35
N GLN A 330 10.91 0.05 -7.36
CA GLN A 330 10.43 -0.57 -8.60
C GLN A 330 9.73 -1.93 -8.37
N ALA A 331 10.04 -2.60 -7.25
CA ALA A 331 9.31 -3.80 -6.83
C ALA A 331 7.81 -3.58 -6.62
N LEU A 332 7.36 -2.31 -6.44
CA LEU A 332 5.96 -1.93 -6.25
C LEU A 332 5.39 -1.04 -7.38
N SER A 333 6.15 -0.82 -8.45
CA SER A 333 5.69 -0.04 -9.62
C SER A 333 5.81 -0.76 -10.94
N GLN A 334 6.78 -1.65 -11.10
CA GLN A 334 6.88 -2.51 -12.30
C GLN A 334 5.84 -3.63 -12.26
N VAL A 335 5.73 -4.37 -13.37
CA VAL A 335 4.91 -5.59 -13.43
C VAL A 335 5.45 -6.60 -12.42
N ASP A 336 4.63 -7.04 -11.49
CA ASP A 336 5.02 -8.03 -10.49
C ASP A 336 5.30 -9.39 -11.15
N ARG A 337 6.52 -9.88 -10.98
CA ARG A 337 7.02 -11.14 -11.57
C ARG A 337 7.07 -12.29 -10.56
N HIS A 338 6.74 -12.00 -9.29
CA HIS A 338 6.81 -12.98 -8.21
C HIS A 338 5.43 -13.54 -7.86
N ARG A 339 5.44 -14.60 -7.02
CA ARG A 339 4.19 -15.16 -6.51
C ARG A 339 3.41 -14.09 -5.73
N ARG A 340 2.14 -13.91 -6.05
CA ARG A 340 1.23 -12.91 -5.48
C ARG A 340 1.20 -12.89 -3.96
N LYS A 341 1.24 -14.07 -3.31
CA LYS A 341 1.33 -14.21 -1.84
C LYS A 341 2.50 -13.45 -1.19
N GLY A 342 3.54 -13.11 -1.96
CA GLY A 342 4.69 -12.32 -1.47
C GLY A 342 4.55 -10.81 -1.69
N HIS A 343 3.47 -10.34 -2.32
CA HIS A 343 3.31 -8.91 -2.64
C HIS A 343 3.23 -8.06 -1.37
N GLU A 344 2.38 -8.42 -0.43
CA GLU A 344 2.20 -7.73 0.85
C GLU A 344 3.52 -7.60 1.63
N ARG A 345 4.36 -8.66 1.64
CA ARG A 345 5.69 -8.62 2.28
C ARG A 345 6.57 -7.52 1.71
N ARG A 346 6.57 -7.38 0.37
CA ARG A 346 7.33 -6.32 -0.29
C ARG A 346 6.79 -4.93 0.06
N VAL A 347 5.46 -4.79 0.12
CA VAL A 347 4.82 -3.54 0.53
C VAL A 347 5.25 -3.16 1.94
N CYS A 348 5.12 -4.06 2.91
CA CYS A 348 5.53 -3.82 4.31
C CYS A 348 7.02 -3.49 4.43
N ALA A 349 7.90 -4.24 3.75
CA ALA A 349 9.34 -3.97 3.75
C ALA A 349 9.66 -2.56 3.22
N VAL A 350 9.03 -2.17 2.10
CA VAL A 350 9.24 -0.84 1.50
C VAL A 350 8.70 0.28 2.38
N VAL A 351 7.59 0.07 3.08
CA VAL A 351 7.07 1.04 4.05
C VAL A 351 8.06 1.27 5.19
N GLY A 352 8.66 0.21 5.72
CA GLY A 352 9.72 0.32 6.72
C GLY A 352 10.94 1.11 6.22
N LEU A 353 11.38 0.85 4.98
CA LEU A 353 12.47 1.61 4.34
C LEU A 353 12.09 3.09 4.13
N ARG A 354 10.85 3.37 3.69
CA ARG A 354 10.34 4.74 3.56
C ARG A 354 10.34 5.48 4.89
N ALA A 355 9.84 4.85 5.93
CA ALA A 355 9.77 5.45 7.25
C ALA A 355 11.16 5.84 7.78
N ARG A 356 12.18 5.02 7.53
CA ARG A 356 13.58 5.35 7.88
C ARG A 356 14.11 6.56 7.13
N ARG A 357 13.73 6.76 5.88
CA ARG A 357 14.07 7.98 5.11
C ARG A 357 13.48 9.26 5.74
N CYS A 358 12.37 9.11 6.43
CA CYS A 358 11.65 10.21 7.04
C CYS A 358 12.09 10.50 8.49
N ARG A 359 12.90 9.64 9.11
CA ARG A 359 13.43 9.84 10.47
C ARG A 359 14.76 10.59 10.41
N PRO A 360 15.04 11.49 11.37
CA PRO A 360 16.41 11.99 11.55
C PRO A 360 17.31 10.80 11.91
N GLY A 361 18.49 10.73 11.29
CA GLY A 361 19.47 9.69 11.58
C GLY A 361 19.95 9.77 13.04
N ARG A 362 20.42 8.64 13.62
CA ARG A 362 20.97 8.61 14.99
C ARG A 362 22.09 9.65 15.23
N ARG A 363 22.86 9.98 14.21
CA ARG A 363 23.90 11.04 14.29
C ARG A 363 23.30 12.42 14.50
N ASP A 364 22.15 12.71 13.89
CA ASP A 364 21.46 13.98 14.05
C ASP A 364 20.78 14.09 15.43
N GLN A 365 20.29 12.95 15.96
CA GLN A 365 19.74 12.87 17.32
C GLN A 365 20.81 13.10 18.40
N ARG A 366 22.05 12.62 18.20
CA ARG A 366 23.18 12.83 19.13
C ARG A 366 23.76 14.26 19.07
N ARG A 367 23.46 15.04 18.03
CA ARG A 367 23.84 16.46 17.94
C ARG A 367 22.78 17.40 18.52
N ALA A 368 21.55 16.90 18.70
CA ALA A 368 20.42 17.65 19.24
C ALA A 368 20.16 17.35 20.72
N ALA A 369 20.85 16.37 21.31
CA ALA A 369 20.94 16.08 22.75
C ALA A 369 22.27 16.61 23.30
#